data_8287e4e716f110b26e804c520a07790e
#
_entry.id   8287e4e716f110b26e804c520a07790e
#
_cell.length_a   1.000
_cell.length_b   1.000
_cell.length_c   1.000
_cell.angle_alpha   90.00
_cell.angle_beta   90.00
_cell.angle_gamma   90.00
#
_symmetry.space_group_name_H-M   'P 1'
#
loop_
_entity.id
_entity.type
_entity.pdbx_description
1 polymer ?
#
loop_
_entity_poly.entity_id
_entity_poly.type
_entity_poly.pdbx_seq_one_letter_code
_entity_poly.pdbx_strand_id
1 'polypeptide(L)'
;MALLGKTDWYSAEKKIVLTIALAILIASVSVFAILYLMMSHALQEDIRARARVVNAYAESHLNLEGFVHINTLKDMRRDTYQDMQSMLDNIRQIANVRYLYTAKFNDRGQPMYLVDGLPPNSSDFRSPGDLIEQDIVPMLNRCLSGELIESDGVLNTEW
;
A
#
# COMPACT_ATOMS: atom_id res chain seq x y z
N MET A 1 -74.46 -6.44 -3.26
CA MET A 1 -73.41 -7.11 -4.06
C MET A 1 -72.39 -6.09 -4.49
N ALA A 2 -71.63 -5.51 -3.57
CA ALA A 2 -70.62 -4.45 -3.86
C ALA A 2 -69.58 -4.28 -2.75
N LEU A 3 -69.03 -5.34 -2.20
CA LEU A 3 -67.98 -5.26 -1.17
C LEU A 3 -66.69 -6.08 -1.49
N LEU A 4 -66.63 -6.77 -2.62
CA LEU A 4 -65.51 -7.60 -3.01
C LEU A 4 -64.42 -6.87 -3.85
N GLY A 5 -64.67 -5.64 -4.33
CA GLY A 5 -63.75 -4.93 -5.21
C GLY A 5 -62.71 -4.03 -4.49
N LYS A 6 -62.91 -3.68 -3.22
CA LYS A 6 -62.06 -2.70 -2.53
C LYS A 6 -60.75 -3.29 -1.94
N THR A 7 -60.79 -4.55 -1.56
CA THR A 7 -59.63 -5.22 -0.94
C THR A 7 -58.56 -5.61 -1.95
N ASP A 8 -58.97 -5.96 -3.17
CA ASP A 8 -58.02 -6.34 -4.24
C ASP A 8 -57.26 -5.15 -4.83
N TRP A 9 -57.91 -4.01 -4.93
CA TRP A 9 -57.29 -2.77 -5.41
C TRP A 9 -56.17 -2.30 -4.47
N TYR A 10 -56.41 -2.30 -3.18
CA TYR A 10 -55.42 -1.92 -2.16
C TYR A 10 -54.20 -2.87 -2.12
N SER A 11 -54.44 -4.13 -2.47
CA SER A 11 -53.38 -5.15 -2.60
C SER A 11 -52.53 -4.92 -3.86
N ALA A 12 -53.13 -4.52 -4.98
CA ALA A 12 -52.43 -4.26 -6.23
C ALA A 12 -51.57 -3.00 -6.16
N GLU A 13 -52.07 -1.91 -5.61
CA GLU A 13 -51.30 -0.67 -5.41
C GLU A 13 -50.05 -0.88 -4.55
N LYS A 14 -50.19 -1.61 -3.43
CA LYS A 14 -49.05 -1.94 -2.55
C LYS A 14 -47.99 -2.78 -3.26
N LYS A 15 -48.40 -3.74 -4.09
CA LYS A 15 -47.47 -4.56 -4.86
C LYS A 15 -46.72 -3.72 -5.88
N ILE A 16 -47.38 -2.80 -6.58
CA ILE A 16 -46.75 -1.90 -7.55
C ILE A 16 -45.75 -1.00 -6.85
N VAL A 17 -46.11 -0.35 -5.74
CA VAL A 17 -45.24 0.52 -4.97
C VAL A 17 -44.01 -0.26 -4.47
N LEU A 18 -44.24 -1.47 -3.95
CA LEU A 18 -43.14 -2.31 -3.46
C LEU A 18 -42.18 -2.72 -4.60
N THR A 19 -42.71 -3.06 -5.77
CA THR A 19 -41.89 -3.43 -6.94
C THR A 19 -41.04 -2.25 -7.42
N ILE A 20 -41.64 -1.05 -7.49
CA ILE A 20 -40.92 0.17 -7.86
C ILE A 20 -39.85 0.49 -6.83
N ALA A 21 -40.15 0.42 -5.54
CA ALA A 21 -39.21 0.67 -4.46
C ALA A 21 -38.03 -0.33 -4.52
N LEU A 22 -38.30 -1.60 -4.77
CA LEU A 22 -37.28 -2.63 -4.92
C LEU A 22 -36.39 -2.39 -6.15
N ALA A 23 -36.98 -1.99 -7.27
CA ALA A 23 -36.27 -1.67 -8.48
C ALA A 23 -35.30 -0.47 -8.28
N ILE A 24 -35.78 0.58 -7.60
CA ILE A 24 -34.97 1.74 -7.24
C ILE A 24 -33.83 1.34 -6.30
N LEU A 25 -34.11 0.50 -5.31
CA LEU A 25 -33.10 0.01 -4.38
C LEU A 25 -31.99 -0.77 -5.11
N ILE A 26 -32.36 -1.70 -5.98
CA ILE A 26 -31.40 -2.50 -6.77
C ILE A 26 -30.57 -1.58 -7.66
N ALA A 27 -31.19 -0.63 -8.35
CA ALA A 27 -30.50 0.32 -9.19
C ALA A 27 -29.49 1.16 -8.38
N SER A 28 -29.91 1.67 -7.22
CA SER A 28 -29.06 2.47 -6.33
C SER A 28 -27.85 1.68 -5.82
N VAL A 29 -28.07 0.44 -5.37
CA VAL A 29 -26.98 -0.46 -4.91
C VAL A 29 -26.02 -0.76 -6.05
N SER A 30 -26.52 -1.01 -7.26
CA SER A 30 -25.70 -1.30 -8.43
C SER A 30 -24.81 -0.10 -8.81
N VAL A 31 -25.38 1.10 -8.85
CA VAL A 31 -24.63 2.33 -9.12
C VAL A 31 -23.56 2.56 -8.05
N PHE A 32 -23.93 2.40 -6.76
CA PHE A 32 -22.97 2.56 -5.67
C PHE A 32 -21.82 1.55 -5.77
N ALA A 33 -22.10 0.29 -6.07
CA ALA A 33 -21.09 -0.74 -6.25
C ALA A 33 -20.12 -0.42 -7.39
N ILE A 34 -20.65 0.04 -8.54
CA ILE A 34 -19.82 0.44 -9.68
C ILE A 34 -18.92 1.62 -9.31
N LEU A 35 -19.48 2.66 -8.69
CA LEU A 35 -18.70 3.84 -8.27
C LEU A 35 -17.61 3.46 -7.25
N TYR A 36 -17.94 2.59 -6.30
CA TYR A 36 -16.97 2.11 -5.31
C TYR A 36 -15.79 1.37 -5.98
N LEU A 37 -16.08 0.46 -6.92
CA LEU A 37 -15.04 -0.26 -7.64
C LEU A 37 -14.17 0.67 -8.49
N MET A 38 -14.79 1.62 -9.20
CA MET A 38 -14.05 2.61 -9.99
C MET A 38 -13.15 3.50 -9.12
N MET A 39 -13.68 3.98 -8.00
CA MET A 39 -12.93 4.84 -7.08
C MET A 39 -11.78 4.08 -6.40
N SER A 40 -12.02 2.84 -5.99
CA SER A 40 -10.98 1.98 -5.41
C SER A 40 -9.84 1.73 -6.41
N HIS A 41 -10.18 1.45 -7.66
CA HIS A 41 -9.18 1.23 -8.71
C HIS A 41 -8.37 2.50 -9.00
N ALA A 42 -9.04 3.65 -9.13
CA ALA A 42 -8.36 4.92 -9.37
C ALA A 42 -7.41 5.31 -8.22
N LEU A 43 -7.82 5.06 -6.98
CA LEU A 43 -6.98 5.32 -5.80
C LEU A 43 -5.74 4.42 -5.78
N GLN A 44 -5.87 3.15 -6.09
CA GLN A 44 -4.75 2.22 -6.17
C GLN A 44 -3.73 2.65 -7.23
N GLU A 45 -4.19 3.04 -8.42
CA GLU A 45 -3.30 3.51 -9.49
C GLU A 45 -2.57 4.81 -9.12
N ASP A 46 -3.23 5.75 -8.44
CA ASP A 46 -2.60 6.98 -7.95
C ASP A 46 -1.49 6.67 -6.92
N ILE A 47 -1.76 5.75 -5.97
CA ILE A 47 -0.76 5.30 -4.99
C ILE A 47 0.43 4.64 -5.68
N ARG A 48 0.20 3.75 -6.65
CA ARG A 48 1.26 3.08 -7.41
C ARG A 48 2.10 4.08 -8.21
N ALA A 49 1.45 5.03 -8.88
CA ALA A 49 2.14 6.06 -9.63
C ALA A 49 3.06 6.91 -8.74
N ARG A 50 2.58 7.30 -7.57
CA ARG A 50 3.41 8.02 -6.57
C ARG A 50 4.57 7.18 -6.08
N ALA A 51 4.34 5.91 -5.75
CA ALA A 51 5.39 5.01 -5.29
C ALA A 51 6.50 4.86 -6.35
N ARG A 52 6.15 4.72 -7.64
CA ARG A 52 7.13 4.67 -8.74
C ARG A 52 7.99 5.93 -8.82
N VAL A 53 7.38 7.11 -8.71
CA VAL A 53 8.12 8.39 -8.73
C VAL A 53 9.06 8.49 -7.53
N VAL A 54 8.58 8.13 -6.34
CA VAL A 54 9.39 8.14 -5.10
C VAL A 54 10.59 7.21 -5.21
N ASN A 55 10.37 5.99 -5.68
CA ASN A 55 11.44 5.01 -5.85
C ASN A 55 12.47 5.46 -6.89
N ALA A 56 12.04 5.94 -8.05
CA ALA A 56 12.93 6.45 -9.09
C ALA A 56 13.75 7.66 -8.62
N TYR A 57 13.14 8.55 -7.84
CA TYR A 57 13.85 9.67 -7.26
C TYR A 57 14.87 9.22 -6.22
N ALA A 58 14.49 8.33 -5.31
CA ALA A 58 15.39 7.75 -4.32
C ALA A 58 16.58 7.03 -4.98
N GLU A 59 16.31 6.18 -5.98
CA GLU A 59 17.33 5.45 -6.72
C GLU A 59 18.35 6.40 -7.40
N SER A 60 17.88 7.48 -8.00
CA SER A 60 18.76 8.45 -8.69
C SER A 60 19.68 9.23 -7.75
N HIS A 61 19.40 9.27 -6.46
CA HIS A 61 20.18 9.99 -5.45
C HIS A 61 20.93 9.07 -4.48
N LEU A 62 20.72 7.75 -4.57
CA LEU A 62 21.42 6.80 -3.72
C LEU A 62 22.91 6.71 -4.07
N ASN A 63 23.75 6.83 -3.05
CA ASN A 63 25.18 6.54 -3.17
C ASN A 63 25.42 5.03 -3.13
N LEU A 64 25.43 4.39 -4.30
CA LEU A 64 25.61 2.93 -4.43
C LEU A 64 26.97 2.44 -3.88
N GLU A 65 28.03 3.24 -3.97
CA GLU A 65 29.34 2.87 -3.40
C GLU A 65 29.28 2.80 -1.87
N GLY A 66 28.58 3.74 -1.23
CA GLY A 66 28.34 3.73 0.22
C GLY A 66 27.50 2.55 0.69
N PHE A 67 26.60 2.08 -0.16
CA PHE A 67 25.65 1.00 0.13
C PHE A 67 26.33 -0.34 0.46
N VAL A 68 27.42 -0.65 -0.25
CA VAL A 68 28.15 -1.91 -0.10
C VAL A 68 28.74 -2.06 1.32
N HIS A 69 29.07 -0.95 1.95
CA HIS A 69 29.76 -0.92 3.24
C HIS A 69 28.83 -0.86 4.46
N ILE A 70 27.52 -0.76 4.26
CA ILE A 70 26.54 -0.76 5.34
C ILE A 70 26.04 -2.20 5.54
N ASN A 71 26.25 -2.78 6.72
CA ASN A 71 25.88 -4.17 7.02
C ASN A 71 25.34 -4.35 8.44
N THR A 72 25.69 -3.45 9.36
CA THR A 72 25.44 -3.64 10.78
C THR A 72 25.01 -2.34 11.46
N LEU A 73 24.45 -2.46 12.66
CA LEU A 73 24.10 -1.34 13.53
C LEU A 73 25.26 -0.33 13.74
N LYS A 74 26.52 -0.81 13.73
CA LYS A 74 27.69 0.07 13.91
C LYS A 74 27.85 1.05 12.76
N ASP A 75 27.41 0.69 11.58
CA ASP A 75 27.55 1.49 10.38
C ASP A 75 26.62 2.72 10.39
N MET A 76 25.60 2.76 11.27
CA MET A 76 24.75 3.94 11.47
C MET A 76 25.50 5.19 11.91
N ARG A 77 26.71 5.04 12.45
CA ARG A 77 27.56 6.18 12.86
C ARG A 77 28.36 6.79 11.71
N ARG A 78 28.35 6.18 10.54
CA ARG A 78 29.04 6.69 9.37
C ARG A 78 28.27 7.83 8.73
N ASP A 79 28.96 8.85 8.29
CA ASP A 79 28.36 10.00 7.58
C ASP A 79 27.53 9.53 6.38
N THR A 80 28.06 8.55 5.61
CA THR A 80 27.37 7.97 4.46
C THR A 80 25.99 7.37 4.82
N TYR A 81 25.89 6.71 5.99
CA TYR A 81 24.60 6.19 6.46
C TYR A 81 23.65 7.33 6.83
N GLN A 82 24.14 8.31 7.59
CA GLN A 82 23.34 9.44 8.05
C GLN A 82 22.84 10.30 6.89
N ASP A 83 23.66 10.52 5.88
CA ASP A 83 23.25 11.23 4.66
C ASP A 83 22.15 10.49 3.92
N MET A 84 22.30 9.16 3.74
CA MET A 84 21.28 8.34 3.09
C MET A 84 19.99 8.27 3.90
N GLN A 85 20.07 8.10 5.21
CA GLN A 85 18.89 8.10 6.09
C GLN A 85 18.15 9.43 6.04
N SER A 86 18.89 10.55 6.13
CA SER A 86 18.30 11.88 6.04
C SER A 86 17.63 12.13 4.69
N MET A 87 18.23 11.66 3.60
CA MET A 87 17.66 11.74 2.27
C MET A 87 16.36 10.93 2.18
N LEU A 88 16.37 9.68 2.64
CA LEU A 88 15.17 8.82 2.63
C LEU A 88 14.06 9.40 3.50
N ASP A 89 14.38 9.95 4.68
CA ASP A 89 13.39 10.60 5.55
C ASP A 89 12.78 11.84 4.88
N ASN A 90 13.58 12.67 4.25
CA ASN A 90 13.08 13.83 3.49
C ASN A 90 12.15 13.40 2.36
N ILE A 91 12.54 12.39 1.57
CA ILE A 91 11.69 11.87 0.48
C ILE A 91 10.39 11.30 1.05
N ARG A 92 10.47 10.52 2.12
CA ARG A 92 9.33 9.92 2.81
C ARG A 92 8.33 10.99 3.27
N GLN A 93 8.82 12.07 3.89
CA GLN A 93 7.97 13.16 4.37
C GLN A 93 7.33 13.95 3.22
N ILE A 94 8.10 14.31 2.19
CA ILE A 94 7.58 15.04 1.01
C ILE A 94 6.54 14.23 0.27
N ALA A 95 6.80 12.94 0.07
CA ALA A 95 5.90 12.04 -0.62
C ALA A 95 4.71 11.57 0.24
N ASN A 96 4.72 11.90 1.54
CA ASN A 96 3.73 11.46 2.52
C ASN A 96 3.52 9.93 2.51
N VAL A 97 4.62 9.20 2.44
CA VAL A 97 4.63 7.74 2.59
C VAL A 97 5.05 7.36 4.00
N ARG A 98 4.47 6.29 4.54
CA ARG A 98 4.74 5.86 5.92
C ARG A 98 6.13 5.26 6.05
N TYR A 99 6.51 4.39 5.13
CA TYR A 99 7.77 3.66 5.12
C TYR A 99 8.50 3.85 3.79
N LEU A 100 9.79 4.09 3.87
CA LEU A 100 10.71 4.12 2.74
C LEU A 100 12.05 3.59 3.22
N TYR A 101 12.46 2.45 2.74
CA TYR A 101 13.69 1.79 3.17
C TYR A 101 14.40 1.14 2.00
N THR A 102 15.63 0.77 2.24
CA THR A 102 16.47 0.03 1.30
C THR A 102 16.79 -1.35 1.86
N ALA A 103 16.96 -2.32 0.97
CA ALA A 103 17.21 -3.71 1.33
C ALA A 103 18.31 -4.31 0.44
N LYS A 104 19.02 -5.32 0.96
CA LYS A 104 19.90 -6.17 0.18
C LYS A 104 19.93 -7.59 0.73
N PHE A 105 20.56 -8.52 0.02
CA PHE A 105 20.86 -9.83 0.56
C PHE A 105 22.08 -9.77 1.49
N ASN A 106 22.01 -10.50 2.61
CA ASN A 106 23.17 -10.79 3.44
C ASN A 106 24.00 -11.95 2.84
N ASP A 107 25.13 -12.29 3.48
CA ASP A 107 26.02 -13.37 3.03
C ASP A 107 25.35 -14.76 3.04
N ARG A 108 24.20 -14.90 3.69
CA ARG A 108 23.41 -16.14 3.73
C ARG A 108 22.26 -16.14 2.72
N GLY A 109 22.19 -15.12 1.86
CA GLY A 109 21.12 -14.97 0.86
C GLY A 109 19.77 -14.60 1.44
N GLN A 110 19.73 -14.05 2.67
CA GLN A 110 18.49 -13.59 3.30
C GLN A 110 18.36 -12.08 3.10
N PRO A 111 17.17 -11.56 2.73
CA PRO A 111 16.96 -10.12 2.61
C PRO A 111 16.98 -9.46 3.99
N MET A 112 17.70 -8.34 4.06
CA MET A 112 17.85 -7.55 5.28
C MET A 112 17.66 -6.06 5.00
N TYR A 113 17.23 -5.34 6.02
CA TYR A 113 17.17 -3.89 6.01
C TYR A 113 18.58 -3.29 5.95
N LEU A 114 18.70 -2.19 5.24
CA LEU A 114 19.96 -1.49 5.10
C LEU A 114 19.91 -0.07 5.65
N VAL A 115 19.08 0.78 5.04
CA VAL A 115 18.82 2.13 5.52
C VAL A 115 17.32 2.32 5.57
N ASP A 116 16.81 2.68 6.75
CA ASP A 116 15.43 3.02 6.97
C ASP A 116 15.27 4.54 7.04
N GLY A 117 14.32 5.10 6.29
CA GLY A 117 14.01 6.52 6.31
C GLY A 117 13.23 6.97 7.55
N LEU A 118 12.88 6.06 8.46
CA LEU A 118 12.30 6.43 9.75
C LEU A 118 13.39 6.98 10.70
N PRO A 119 13.04 7.93 11.59
CA PRO A 119 13.96 8.35 12.62
C PRO A 119 14.27 7.19 13.60
N PRO A 120 15.53 7.07 14.10
CA PRO A 120 15.95 5.94 14.94
C PRO A 120 15.20 5.77 16.26
N ASN A 121 14.46 6.77 16.70
CA ASN A 121 13.60 6.72 17.89
C ASN A 121 12.17 6.28 17.60
N SER A 122 11.84 5.98 16.35
CA SER A 122 10.54 5.41 15.99
C SER A 122 10.44 3.96 16.44
N SER A 123 9.24 3.55 16.91
CA SER A 123 8.97 2.14 17.25
C SER A 123 9.10 1.19 16.07
N ASP A 124 8.84 1.69 14.88
CA ASP A 124 8.82 0.92 13.62
C ASP A 124 10.17 0.95 12.91
N PHE A 125 11.16 1.67 13.44
CA PHE A 125 12.50 1.77 12.84
C PHE A 125 13.20 0.41 12.77
N ARG A 126 13.83 0.13 11.63
CA ARG A 126 14.63 -1.07 11.39
C ARG A 126 16.11 -0.73 11.24
N SER A 127 16.94 -1.45 11.97
CA SER A 127 18.39 -1.25 11.95
C SER A 127 19.04 -1.98 10.77
N PRO A 128 20.20 -1.48 10.28
CA PRO A 128 21.00 -2.22 9.31
C PRO A 128 21.35 -3.63 9.81
N GLY A 129 21.01 -4.63 9.01
CA GLY A 129 21.22 -6.04 9.35
C GLY A 129 20.02 -6.75 9.94
N ASP A 130 18.95 -6.05 10.32
CA ASP A 130 17.70 -6.68 10.72
C ASP A 130 17.12 -7.45 9.53
N LEU A 131 16.62 -8.64 9.78
CA LEU A 131 15.99 -9.46 8.74
C LEU A 131 14.60 -8.91 8.42
N ILE A 132 14.25 -8.99 7.16
CA ILE A 132 12.95 -8.59 6.67
C ILE A 132 11.90 -9.64 7.02
N GLU A 133 10.69 -9.21 7.32
CA GLU A 133 9.55 -10.02 7.72
C GLU A 133 9.23 -11.07 6.64
N GLN A 134 8.90 -12.29 7.09
CA GLN A 134 8.75 -13.45 6.22
C GLN A 134 7.61 -13.34 5.20
N ASP A 135 6.58 -12.58 5.51
CA ASP A 135 5.40 -12.37 4.67
C ASP A 135 5.72 -11.57 3.39
N ILE A 136 6.71 -10.66 3.45
CA ILE A 136 7.13 -9.84 2.30
C ILE A 136 8.39 -10.37 1.60
N VAL A 137 9.08 -11.36 2.18
CA VAL A 137 10.29 -11.95 1.58
C VAL A 137 10.09 -12.45 0.15
N PRO A 138 9.00 -13.17 -0.22
CA PRO A 138 8.82 -13.63 -1.60
C PRO A 138 8.76 -12.49 -2.62
N MET A 139 8.08 -11.39 -2.28
CA MET A 139 7.98 -10.20 -3.12
C MET A 139 9.34 -9.52 -3.23
N LEU A 140 10.03 -9.37 -2.11
CA LEU A 140 11.32 -8.69 -2.06
C LEU A 140 12.42 -9.45 -2.80
N ASN A 141 12.42 -10.79 -2.75
CA ASN A 141 13.36 -11.61 -3.51
C ASN A 141 13.25 -11.35 -5.02
N ARG A 142 12.03 -11.17 -5.52
CA ARG A 142 11.79 -10.80 -6.91
C ARG A 142 12.29 -9.38 -7.20
N CYS A 143 12.05 -8.41 -6.31
CA CYS A 143 12.59 -7.05 -6.44
C CYS A 143 14.12 -7.06 -6.48
N LEU A 144 14.77 -7.78 -5.57
CA LEU A 144 16.22 -7.85 -5.49
C LEU A 144 16.85 -8.64 -6.66
N SER A 145 16.08 -9.45 -7.39
CA SER A 145 16.51 -10.04 -8.65
C SER A 145 16.29 -9.15 -9.88
N GLY A 146 15.85 -7.91 -9.67
CA GLY A 146 15.71 -6.89 -10.72
C GLY A 146 14.31 -6.73 -11.30
N GLU A 147 13.29 -7.38 -10.69
CA GLU A 147 11.90 -7.15 -11.11
C GLU A 147 11.34 -5.91 -10.43
N LEU A 148 10.65 -5.06 -11.19
CA LEU A 148 9.79 -4.03 -10.64
C LEU A 148 8.48 -4.66 -10.20
N ILE A 149 8.25 -4.72 -8.88
CA ILE A 149 7.05 -5.35 -8.32
C ILE A 149 6.19 -4.33 -7.62
N GLU A 150 4.92 -4.38 -7.94
CA GLU A 150 3.86 -3.62 -7.29
C GLU A 150 2.87 -4.62 -6.66
N SER A 151 2.46 -4.35 -5.42
CA SER A 151 1.42 -5.15 -4.78
C SER A 151 0.07 -4.92 -5.46
N ASP A 152 -0.66 -6.01 -5.72
CA ASP A 152 -2.02 -5.95 -6.28
C ASP A 152 -3.08 -5.56 -5.24
N GLY A 153 -2.69 -5.37 -3.98
CA GLY A 153 -3.58 -5.03 -2.88
C GLY A 153 -2.87 -4.57 -1.62
N VAL A 154 -3.64 -4.33 -0.58
CA VAL A 154 -3.11 -4.02 0.75
C VAL A 154 -2.50 -5.28 1.35
N LEU A 155 -1.22 -5.22 1.67
CA LEU A 155 -0.54 -6.26 2.44
C LEU A 155 -0.82 -6.01 3.92
N ASN A 156 -1.40 -6.99 4.60
CA ASN A 156 -1.48 -6.98 6.06
C ASN A 156 -0.19 -7.57 6.60
N THR A 157 0.67 -6.71 7.11
CA THR A 157 1.91 -7.08 7.80
C THR A 157 1.69 -7.06 9.32
N GLU A 158 2.53 -7.74 10.08
CA GLU A 158 2.41 -7.84 11.54
C GLU A 158 2.76 -6.53 12.30
N TRP A 159 2.85 -5.39 11.59
CA TRP A 159 3.28 -4.09 12.12
C TRP A 159 2.42 -2.91 11.70
#